data_b3b823a1f0162f233e97f7c4e222cd6c
#
_entry.id   b3b823a1f0162f233e97f7c4e222cd6c
#
_cell.length_a   1.000
_cell.length_b   1.000
_cell.length_c   1.000
_cell.angle_alpha   90.00
_cell.angle_beta   90.00
_cell.angle_gamma   90.00
#
_symmetry.space_group_name_H-M   'P 1'
#
loop_
_entity.id
_entity.type
_entity.pdbx_description
1 polymer ?
#
loop_
_entity_poly.entity_id
_entity_poly.type
_entity_poly.pdbx_seq_one_letter_code
_entity_poly.pdbx_strand_id
1 'polypeptide(L)'
;MSGLAAKQVFLRNFCKNILTSERLSCYNLVGTMANSAAQQKLNQASMEPFLETYYTSSNNYEIPLNFLPENLTCESNMQTVLGTNACVETPMFLMDKYMSDKQKYKAMRQWIRFKKEKLTSNSEESFILRVLSFNILAQYLLETYPFLYKAHDKQALSWKIRRQLLLQEILGAQANVICLQEMQEEHLEEFLVPLRELGYNYLYKKRTNDKKDGLLFLYRSDQLILIDYAKVELYQSGIELLNRDNVGIIAKLAVKKNPEIQLVIATTHLLYNPRRHDVRLGQTQLLLAEIERIAFLENTMTGAKYLPIILAGDFNLQPHSGVYKFIVEGVFEYQGRGKNLERTDYRFLSNSLIPPRLCITDNCQHFNVLKQRLRGEGTDKVMLENSEHHNVDTSENNSSNVCEVKTDTTDFQTIEIAHDYRVNFCSGTLTHPFHFNSVYKHQNCHGEQEATTNQGKWITVDYIFYSDLELLEVYDLPTATRCNTLPTIPNFAVGSDHLCLAATFKLRKSKL
;
A
#
# COMPACT_ATOMS: atom_id res chain seq x y z
N MET A 1 -8.41 16.94 -29.90
CA MET A 1 -9.35 17.44 -28.87
C MET A 1 -10.51 16.46 -28.66
N SER A 2 -10.32 15.16 -28.40
CA SER A 2 -11.47 14.25 -28.23
C SER A 2 -11.36 13.28 -27.06
N GLY A 3 -10.19 12.96 -26.59
CA GLY A 3 -10.02 11.95 -25.52
C GLY A 3 -10.17 12.51 -24.10
N LEU A 4 -9.67 13.71 -23.82
CA LEU A 4 -9.77 14.34 -22.49
C LEU A 4 -11.19 14.82 -22.19
N ALA A 5 -11.89 15.32 -23.20
CA ALA A 5 -13.27 15.78 -23.05
C ALA A 5 -14.23 14.64 -22.72
N ALA A 6 -14.03 13.46 -23.30
CA ALA A 6 -14.86 12.28 -23.00
C ALA A 6 -14.68 11.74 -21.57
N LYS A 7 -13.46 11.73 -21.06
CA LYS A 7 -13.19 11.33 -19.65
C LYS A 7 -13.74 12.34 -18.64
N GLN A 8 -13.62 13.63 -18.93
CA GLN A 8 -14.18 14.67 -18.07
C GLN A 8 -15.71 14.72 -18.11
N VAL A 9 -16.32 14.45 -19.26
CA VAL A 9 -17.77 14.36 -19.39
C VAL A 9 -18.30 13.12 -18.66
N PHE A 10 -17.61 12.00 -18.72
CA PHE A 10 -18.01 10.78 -18.00
C PHE A 10 -17.91 10.95 -16.48
N LEU A 11 -16.83 11.53 -15.97
CA LEU A 11 -16.68 11.84 -14.54
C LEU A 11 -17.70 12.90 -14.09
N ARG A 12 -17.99 13.90 -14.89
CA ARG A 12 -19.05 14.90 -14.59
C ARG A 12 -20.44 14.28 -14.65
N ASN A 13 -20.74 13.39 -15.58
CA ASN A 13 -22.03 12.70 -15.66
C ASN A 13 -22.18 11.63 -14.58
N PHE A 14 -21.10 10.94 -14.22
CA PHE A 14 -21.05 10.03 -13.07
C PHE A 14 -21.29 10.78 -11.75
N CYS A 15 -20.65 11.94 -11.56
CA CYS A 15 -20.91 12.79 -10.40
C CYS A 15 -22.32 13.43 -10.43
N LYS A 16 -22.85 13.82 -11.59
CA LYS A 16 -24.21 14.38 -11.70
C LYS A 16 -25.31 13.33 -11.44
N ASN A 17 -25.18 12.12 -11.96
CA ASN A 17 -26.16 11.06 -11.72
C ASN A 17 -26.21 10.61 -10.25
N ILE A 18 -25.09 10.71 -9.53
CA ILE A 18 -25.06 10.47 -8.08
C ILE A 18 -25.73 11.61 -7.30
N LEU A 19 -25.55 12.87 -7.74
CA LEU A 19 -26.18 14.04 -7.10
C LEU A 19 -27.68 14.12 -7.38
N THR A 20 -28.18 13.61 -8.51
CA THR A 20 -29.63 13.59 -8.82
C THR A 20 -30.36 12.47 -8.11
N SER A 21 -29.71 11.34 -7.79
CA SER A 21 -30.35 10.28 -6.99
C SER A 21 -30.52 10.67 -5.50
N GLU A 22 -29.68 11.57 -4.98
CA GLU A 22 -29.82 12.09 -3.63
C GLU A 22 -30.89 13.21 -3.50
N ARG A 23 -31.24 13.92 -4.59
CA ARG A 23 -32.29 14.95 -4.55
C ARG A 23 -33.71 14.40 -4.66
N LEU A 24 -33.90 13.18 -5.11
CA LEU A 24 -35.24 12.52 -5.17
C LEU A 24 -35.65 11.84 -3.86
N SER A 25 -34.77 11.76 -2.88
CA SER A 25 -35.07 11.19 -1.55
C SER A 25 -35.65 12.18 -0.54
N CYS A 26 -35.79 13.45 -0.88
CA CYS A 26 -36.30 14.48 0.08
C CYS A 26 -37.79 14.84 -0.03
N TYR A 27 -38.55 14.22 -0.92
CA TYR A 27 -39.97 14.43 -1.03
C TYR A 27 -40.74 13.11 -0.94
N ASN A 28 -40.76 12.46 0.20
CA ASN A 28 -41.86 11.58 0.67
C ASN A 28 -41.48 11.03 2.05
N LEU A 29 -41.72 11.84 3.04
CA LEU A 29 -41.73 11.45 4.44
C LEU A 29 -43.16 11.62 4.97
N VAL A 30 -44.06 10.69 4.63
CA VAL A 30 -45.18 10.26 5.45
C VAL A 30 -45.53 8.84 5.02
N GLY A 31 -45.41 7.86 5.90
CA GLY A 31 -46.01 6.53 5.69
C GLY A 31 -45.10 5.34 5.98
N THR A 32 -45.11 4.91 7.23
CA THR A 32 -45.10 3.51 7.74
C THR A 32 -44.04 2.50 7.29
N MET A 33 -43.26 2.08 8.26
CA MET A 33 -42.68 0.74 8.52
C MET A 33 -42.93 -0.36 7.48
N ALA A 34 -41.86 -0.87 6.89
CA ALA A 34 -41.47 -2.27 6.71
C ALA A 34 -40.40 -2.41 5.64
N ASN A 35 -39.27 -2.96 5.99
CA ASN A 35 -38.45 -3.94 5.29
C ASN A 35 -36.95 -3.73 5.44
N SER A 36 -36.39 -4.50 6.34
CA SER A 36 -34.93 -4.63 6.59
C SER A 36 -34.14 -5.33 5.45
N ALA A 37 -34.82 -5.84 4.42
CA ALA A 37 -34.18 -6.53 3.30
C ALA A 37 -33.68 -5.62 2.16
N ALA A 38 -34.24 -4.39 2.06
CA ALA A 38 -33.84 -3.43 1.03
C ALA A 38 -32.52 -2.69 1.38
N GLN A 39 -32.21 -2.56 2.65
CA GLN A 39 -31.01 -1.87 3.13
C GLN A 39 -29.72 -2.69 2.91
N GLN A 40 -29.82 -4.03 2.97
CA GLN A 40 -28.68 -4.91 2.68
C GLN A 40 -28.29 -4.94 1.19
N LYS A 41 -29.26 -4.78 0.29
CA LYS A 41 -28.98 -4.72 -1.17
C LYS A 41 -28.37 -3.39 -1.63
N LEU A 42 -28.62 -2.28 -0.93
CA LEU A 42 -28.03 -0.99 -1.29
C LEU A 42 -26.53 -0.86 -0.90
N ASN A 43 -26.08 -1.62 0.09
CA ASN A 43 -24.68 -1.59 0.52
C ASN A 43 -23.77 -2.56 -0.29
N GLN A 44 -24.34 -3.52 -0.99
CA GLN A 44 -23.64 -4.35 -1.99
C GLN A 44 -23.57 -3.71 -3.38
N ALA A 45 -24.43 -2.72 -3.67
CA ALA A 45 -24.51 -2.04 -4.97
C ALA A 45 -23.43 -1.01 -5.24
N SER A 46 -22.31 -1.02 -4.53
CA SER A 46 -21.25 -0.05 -4.78
C SER A 46 -20.27 -0.44 -5.87
N MET A 47 -20.50 -1.47 -6.71
CA MET A 47 -19.75 -1.68 -7.96
C MET A 47 -20.20 -2.83 -8.86
N GLU A 48 -21.36 -3.44 -8.62
CA GLU A 48 -21.77 -4.60 -9.39
C GLU A 48 -23.18 -4.57 -10.00
N PRO A 49 -23.57 -3.69 -10.88
CA PRO A 49 -24.35 -4.16 -12.00
C PRO A 49 -24.07 -3.42 -13.31
N PHE A 50 -22.96 -3.73 -13.98
CA PHE A 50 -22.76 -3.40 -15.39
C PHE A 50 -21.91 -4.46 -16.11
N LEU A 51 -22.17 -5.74 -15.86
CA LEU A 51 -21.39 -6.84 -16.43
C LEU A 51 -22.22 -7.82 -17.27
N GLU A 52 -23.28 -7.40 -17.91
CA GLU A 52 -23.87 -8.24 -18.96
C GLU A 52 -24.07 -7.44 -20.24
N THR A 53 -23.39 -7.89 -21.24
CA THR A 53 -23.39 -7.68 -22.69
C THR A 53 -22.13 -7.01 -23.22
N TYR A 54 -21.28 -7.86 -23.76
CA TYR A 54 -20.49 -7.71 -24.99
C TYR A 54 -19.30 -8.67 -25.00
N TYR A 55 -19.59 -9.94 -25.34
CA TYR A 55 -18.58 -10.83 -25.90
C TYR A 55 -18.88 -11.02 -27.38
N THR A 56 -17.96 -10.66 -28.24
CA THR A 56 -17.59 -11.47 -29.43
C THR A 56 -16.38 -10.88 -30.13
N SER A 57 -15.53 -11.80 -30.56
CA SER A 57 -14.45 -11.81 -31.54
C SER A 57 -13.04 -11.45 -31.10
N SER A 58 -12.32 -12.53 -30.88
CA SER A 58 -10.87 -12.70 -30.81
C SER A 58 -10.19 -12.52 -32.15
N ASN A 59 -9.04 -11.83 -32.19
CA ASN A 59 -7.97 -12.16 -33.13
C ASN A 59 -6.63 -12.09 -32.39
N ASN A 60 -6.00 -13.25 -32.26
CA ASN A 60 -4.69 -13.47 -31.68
C ASN A 60 -3.59 -13.00 -32.61
N TYR A 61 -2.77 -12.04 -32.16
CA TYR A 61 -1.45 -11.80 -32.71
C TYR A 61 -0.43 -11.86 -31.59
N GLU A 62 0.38 -12.92 -31.59
CA GLU A 62 1.51 -13.10 -30.67
C GLU A 62 2.77 -12.43 -31.24
N ILE A 63 3.35 -11.50 -30.51
CA ILE A 63 4.70 -10.97 -30.78
C ILE A 63 5.70 -11.75 -29.91
N PRO A 64 6.75 -12.35 -30.47
CA PRO A 64 7.76 -13.04 -29.68
C PRO A 64 8.62 -12.04 -28.91
N LEU A 65 8.61 -12.16 -27.59
CA LEU A 65 9.35 -11.29 -26.66
C LEU A 65 10.49 -12.06 -25.97
N ASN A 66 11.55 -12.32 -26.71
CA ASN A 66 12.87 -12.57 -26.13
C ASN A 66 13.67 -11.25 -26.19
N PHE A 67 13.56 -10.39 -25.17
CA PHE A 67 14.23 -9.09 -25.05
C PHE A 67 14.44 -8.77 -23.59
N LEU A 68 15.54 -8.29 -23.10
CA LEU A 68 16.84 -7.75 -23.48
C LEU A 68 17.79 -7.85 -22.27
N PRO A 69 19.05 -8.19 -22.38
CA PRO A 69 20.06 -7.80 -21.42
C PRO A 69 20.47 -6.34 -21.64
N GLU A 70 20.74 -5.60 -20.58
CA GLU A 70 21.01 -4.16 -20.59
C GLU A 70 22.28 -3.71 -21.34
N ASN A 71 23.02 -4.61 -22.02
CA ASN A 71 24.30 -4.32 -22.68
C ASN A 71 24.28 -4.48 -24.20
N LEU A 72 23.13 -4.32 -24.85
CA LEU A 72 23.09 -4.28 -26.31
C LEU A 72 23.34 -2.84 -26.80
N THR A 73 24.62 -2.56 -27.04
CA THR A 73 25.01 -1.47 -27.93
C THR A 73 24.43 -1.73 -29.32
N CYS A 74 23.89 -0.68 -29.84
CA CYS A 74 23.27 -0.46 -31.12
C CYS A 74 23.62 -1.38 -32.28
N GLU A 75 22.60 -1.72 -33.08
CA GLU A 75 22.52 -2.03 -34.51
C GLU A 75 22.97 -3.40 -35.05
N SER A 76 23.93 -4.12 -34.49
CA SER A 76 24.40 -5.35 -35.15
C SER A 76 23.76 -6.66 -34.67
N ASN A 77 23.00 -6.68 -33.56
CA ASN A 77 22.45 -7.89 -32.97
C ASN A 77 20.91 -8.06 -33.11
N MET A 78 20.23 -7.09 -33.69
CA MET A 78 18.77 -7.20 -33.90
C MET A 78 18.37 -8.15 -35.04
N GLN A 79 19.21 -8.37 -36.02
CA GLN A 79 18.90 -9.27 -37.14
C GLN A 79 19.06 -10.75 -36.83
N THR A 80 19.73 -11.11 -35.74
CA THR A 80 20.01 -12.52 -35.40
C THR A 80 18.96 -13.13 -34.43
N VAL A 81 18.12 -12.32 -33.82
CA VAL A 81 17.11 -12.78 -32.83
C VAL A 81 15.70 -12.92 -33.43
N LEU A 82 15.47 -12.44 -34.63
CA LEU A 82 14.24 -12.65 -35.37
C LEU A 82 14.37 -13.93 -36.20
N GLY A 83 14.11 -15.08 -35.55
CA GLY A 83 13.98 -16.36 -36.25
C GLY A 83 12.95 -16.25 -37.38
N THR A 84 13.41 -16.65 -38.57
CA THR A 84 12.68 -16.71 -39.81
C THR A 84 11.36 -17.48 -39.64
N ASN A 85 10.24 -16.77 -39.68
CA ASN A 85 8.97 -17.06 -40.38
C ASN A 85 7.82 -16.28 -39.79
N ALA A 86 7.39 -15.29 -40.54
CA ALA A 86 6.35 -14.29 -40.34
C ALA A 86 6.88 -12.93 -39.92
N CYS A 87 7.42 -12.17 -40.88
CA CYS A 87 7.59 -10.74 -40.80
C CYS A 87 6.25 -10.04 -40.61
N VAL A 88 5.89 -9.78 -39.35
CA VAL A 88 5.14 -8.58 -39.06
C VAL A 88 6.18 -7.52 -38.76
N GLU A 89 6.50 -6.70 -39.76
CA GLU A 89 7.33 -5.51 -39.57
C GLU A 89 6.69 -4.66 -38.47
N THR A 90 7.29 -4.66 -37.26
CA THR A 90 6.97 -3.62 -36.27
C THR A 90 7.39 -2.33 -36.94
N PRO A 91 6.48 -1.40 -37.26
CA PRO A 91 6.85 -0.19 -37.99
C PRO A 91 7.99 0.51 -37.24
N MET A 92 9.08 0.84 -37.91
CA MET A 92 10.25 1.54 -37.34
C MET A 92 9.84 2.75 -36.52
N PHE A 93 8.79 3.44 -36.91
CA PHE A 93 8.15 4.53 -36.21
C PHE A 93 7.65 4.17 -34.77
N LEU A 94 7.12 2.97 -34.56
CA LEU A 94 6.66 2.52 -33.23
C LEU A 94 7.86 2.23 -32.32
N MET A 95 8.96 1.72 -32.90
CA MET A 95 10.18 1.45 -32.16
C MET A 95 10.85 2.76 -31.72
N ASP A 96 10.95 3.76 -32.59
CA ASP A 96 11.53 5.07 -32.29
C ASP A 96 10.69 5.79 -31.22
N LYS A 97 9.38 5.73 -31.30
CA LYS A 97 8.49 6.30 -30.29
C LYS A 97 8.64 5.63 -28.93
N TYR A 98 8.71 4.30 -28.91
CA TYR A 98 8.95 3.52 -27.69
C TYR A 98 10.28 3.89 -27.02
N MET A 99 11.36 3.94 -27.80
CA MET A 99 12.69 4.32 -27.29
C MET A 99 12.67 5.77 -26.75
N SER A 100 11.99 6.68 -27.43
CA SER A 100 11.84 8.07 -26.97
C SER A 100 11.06 8.16 -25.64
N ASP A 101 9.95 7.46 -25.48
CA ASP A 101 9.15 7.48 -24.25
C ASP A 101 9.89 6.82 -23.07
N LYS A 102 10.61 5.73 -23.32
CA LYS A 102 11.47 5.09 -22.33
C LYS A 102 12.62 6.01 -21.88
N GLN A 103 13.26 6.74 -22.81
CA GLN A 103 14.29 7.71 -22.47
C GLN A 103 13.73 8.88 -21.65
N LYS A 104 12.56 9.42 -22.04
CA LYS A 104 11.87 10.45 -21.27
C LYS A 104 11.56 9.97 -19.85
N TYR A 105 11.01 8.76 -19.70
CA TYR A 105 10.71 8.17 -18.39
C TYR A 105 11.97 8.04 -17.54
N LYS A 106 13.06 7.45 -18.10
CA LYS A 106 14.34 7.32 -17.41
C LYS A 106 14.91 8.67 -16.98
N ALA A 107 14.77 9.71 -17.80
CA ALA A 107 15.24 11.07 -17.48
C ALA A 107 14.45 11.73 -16.33
N MET A 108 13.23 11.25 -16.06
CA MET A 108 12.39 11.72 -14.93
C MET A 108 12.68 10.94 -13.64
N ARG A 109 13.39 9.82 -13.73
CA ARG A 109 13.56 8.85 -12.64
C ARG A 109 15.05 8.73 -12.30
N GLN A 110 15.56 9.65 -11.49
CA GLN A 110 16.96 9.70 -11.09
C GLN A 110 17.09 9.53 -9.57
N TRP A 111 18.19 8.97 -9.10
CA TRP A 111 18.50 8.96 -7.68
C TRP A 111 19.01 10.32 -7.22
N ILE A 112 18.31 10.95 -6.30
CA ILE A 112 18.67 12.22 -5.67
C ILE A 112 19.31 11.96 -4.33
N ARG A 113 20.55 12.41 -4.14
CA ARG A 113 21.30 12.32 -2.88
C ARG A 113 21.15 13.58 -2.06
N PHE A 114 20.86 13.44 -0.77
CA PHE A 114 20.75 14.58 0.15
C PHE A 114 22.09 15.00 0.74
N LYS A 115 23.07 14.08 0.82
CA LYS A 115 24.42 14.36 1.31
C LYS A 115 25.47 13.91 0.29
N LYS A 116 26.56 14.69 0.17
CA LYS A 116 27.71 14.36 -0.70
C LYS A 116 28.61 13.24 -0.16
N GLU A 117 28.35 12.73 1.03
CA GLU A 117 29.12 11.60 1.58
C GLU A 117 29.00 10.39 0.66
N LYS A 118 30.11 9.74 0.38
CA LYS A 118 30.11 8.47 -0.32
C LYS A 118 29.19 7.52 0.47
N LEU A 119 28.33 6.78 -0.21
CA LEU A 119 27.67 5.60 0.34
C LEU A 119 28.76 4.55 0.62
N THR A 120 29.66 4.88 1.56
CA THR A 120 30.74 3.99 1.95
C THR A 120 30.13 2.79 2.66
N SER A 121 30.59 1.64 2.22
CA SER A 121 30.24 0.30 2.66
C SER A 121 29.80 0.21 4.12
N ASN A 122 28.86 -0.68 4.35
CA ASN A 122 28.44 -1.15 5.66
C ASN A 122 29.62 -1.25 6.62
N SER A 123 29.67 -0.38 7.62
CA SER A 123 30.58 -0.53 8.74
C SER A 123 29.96 -1.52 9.74
N GLU A 124 30.75 -2.02 10.69
CA GLU A 124 30.19 -2.87 11.76
C GLU A 124 29.09 -2.17 12.55
N GLU A 125 29.04 -0.84 12.52
CA GLU A 125 28.07 -0.02 13.26
C GLU A 125 26.86 0.44 12.44
N SER A 126 26.87 0.24 11.10
CA SER A 126 25.80 0.74 10.24
C SER A 126 25.60 -0.09 8.99
N PHE A 127 24.36 -0.12 8.49
CA PHE A 127 23.97 -0.78 7.25
C PHE A 127 23.23 0.20 6.32
N ILE A 128 23.53 0.13 5.03
CA ILE A 128 22.83 0.91 4.00
C ILE A 128 21.68 0.04 3.46
N LEU A 129 20.48 0.50 3.71
CA LEU A 129 19.24 -0.19 3.32
C LEU A 129 18.53 0.59 2.22
N ARG A 130 18.26 -0.05 1.11
CA ARG A 130 17.40 0.48 0.05
C ARG A 130 16.07 -0.27 0.04
N VAL A 131 14.98 0.48 0.09
CA VAL A 131 13.60 -0.04 0.10
C VAL A 131 12.87 0.48 -1.13
N LEU A 132 12.09 -0.39 -1.76
CA LEU A 132 11.24 -0.10 -2.91
C LEU A 132 9.79 -0.43 -2.56
N SER A 133 8.85 0.42 -2.97
CA SER A 133 7.40 0.16 -2.91
C SER A 133 6.77 0.42 -4.28
N PHE A 134 5.95 -0.53 -4.75
CA PHE A 134 5.36 -0.43 -6.08
C PHE A 134 4.03 -1.18 -6.18
N ASN A 135 2.95 -0.48 -6.48
CA ASN A 135 1.71 -1.11 -6.94
C ASN A 135 1.90 -1.51 -8.41
N ILE A 136 1.88 -2.82 -8.67
CA ILE A 136 2.22 -3.38 -9.99
C ILE A 136 1.01 -3.58 -10.90
N LEU A 137 -0.17 -3.22 -10.47
CA LEU A 137 -1.46 -3.41 -11.15
C LEU A 137 -1.76 -4.88 -11.47
N ALA A 138 -2.69 -5.48 -10.75
CA ALA A 138 -3.12 -6.85 -11.01
C ALA A 138 -3.75 -6.99 -12.39
N GLN A 139 -3.32 -7.98 -13.17
CA GLN A 139 -3.79 -8.20 -14.54
C GLN A 139 -5.30 -8.40 -14.61
N TYR A 140 -5.86 -9.18 -13.66
CA TYR A 140 -7.31 -9.42 -13.64
C TYR A 140 -8.14 -8.15 -13.40
N LEU A 141 -7.63 -7.16 -12.66
CA LEU A 141 -8.32 -5.87 -12.46
C LEU A 141 -8.36 -5.06 -13.75
N LEU A 142 -7.24 -5.06 -14.49
CA LEU A 142 -7.17 -4.43 -15.80
C LEU A 142 -8.17 -5.08 -16.78
N GLU A 143 -8.27 -6.40 -16.77
CA GLU A 143 -9.17 -7.18 -17.61
C GLU A 143 -10.65 -7.05 -17.18
N THR A 144 -10.91 -6.92 -15.89
CA THR A 144 -12.25 -6.70 -15.34
C THR A 144 -12.79 -5.31 -15.66
N TYR A 145 -11.90 -4.29 -15.71
CA TYR A 145 -12.28 -2.89 -15.96
C TYR A 145 -11.67 -2.30 -17.23
N PRO A 146 -11.84 -2.93 -18.42
CA PRO A 146 -11.17 -2.53 -19.66
C PRO A 146 -11.54 -1.12 -20.11
N PHE A 147 -12.69 -0.61 -19.64
CA PHE A 147 -13.14 0.75 -19.96
C PHE A 147 -12.23 1.85 -19.39
N LEU A 148 -11.46 1.57 -18.33
CA LEU A 148 -10.48 2.49 -17.76
C LEU A 148 -9.25 2.65 -18.68
N TYR A 149 -8.98 1.62 -19.50
CA TYR A 149 -7.79 1.51 -20.33
C TYR A 149 -8.05 1.66 -21.84
N LYS A 150 -9.23 2.20 -22.24
CA LYS A 150 -9.62 2.33 -23.66
C LYS A 150 -8.66 3.18 -24.51
N ALA A 151 -7.96 4.14 -23.89
CA ALA A 151 -7.01 5.03 -24.56
C ALA A 151 -5.58 4.48 -24.56
N HIS A 152 -5.36 3.28 -24.01
CA HIS A 152 -4.04 2.66 -23.91
C HIS A 152 -3.79 1.73 -25.11
N ASP A 153 -2.53 1.49 -25.42
CA ASP A 153 -2.14 0.46 -26.35
C ASP A 153 -2.44 -0.91 -25.76
N LYS A 154 -3.24 -1.72 -26.47
CA LYS A 154 -3.68 -3.05 -25.98
C LYS A 154 -2.52 -4.01 -25.77
N GLN A 155 -1.46 -3.93 -26.58
CA GLN A 155 -0.29 -4.79 -26.44
C GLN A 155 0.49 -4.45 -25.16
N ALA A 156 0.64 -3.16 -24.88
CA ALA A 156 1.29 -2.69 -23.65
C ALA A 156 0.55 -3.10 -22.36
N LEU A 157 -0.74 -3.42 -22.44
CA LEU A 157 -1.55 -3.88 -21.32
C LEU A 157 -1.40 -5.39 -21.02
N SER A 158 -0.76 -6.16 -21.90
CA SER A 158 -0.60 -7.61 -21.68
C SER A 158 0.36 -7.90 -20.53
N TRP A 159 0.03 -8.88 -19.70
CA TRP A 159 0.89 -9.27 -18.57
C TRP A 159 2.33 -9.59 -18.99
N LYS A 160 2.48 -10.26 -20.13
CA LYS A 160 3.79 -10.62 -20.68
C LYS A 160 4.72 -9.40 -20.86
N ILE A 161 4.20 -8.30 -21.40
CA ILE A 161 4.96 -7.03 -21.58
C ILE A 161 5.13 -6.32 -20.25
N ARG A 162 4.03 -6.15 -19.51
CA ARG A 162 4.03 -5.45 -18.24
C ARG A 162 5.00 -6.10 -17.24
N ARG A 163 4.99 -7.42 -17.10
CA ARG A 163 5.90 -8.17 -16.24
C ARG A 163 7.36 -7.83 -16.51
N GLN A 164 7.77 -7.77 -17.78
CA GLN A 164 9.16 -7.43 -18.14
C GLN A 164 9.52 -6.00 -17.73
N LEU A 165 8.63 -5.04 -18.00
CA LEU A 165 8.84 -3.64 -17.62
C LEU A 165 8.89 -3.48 -16.09
N LEU A 166 8.02 -4.15 -15.36
CA LEU A 166 7.98 -4.16 -13.90
C LEU A 166 9.29 -4.74 -13.33
N LEU A 167 9.74 -5.89 -13.83
CA LEU A 167 11.00 -6.50 -13.40
C LEU A 167 12.21 -5.62 -13.73
N GLN A 168 12.26 -4.97 -14.88
CA GLN A 168 13.33 -4.03 -15.23
C GLN A 168 13.41 -2.86 -14.25
N GLU A 169 12.25 -2.26 -13.88
CA GLU A 169 12.18 -1.17 -12.91
C GLU A 169 12.65 -1.63 -11.52
N ILE A 170 12.12 -2.76 -11.05
CA ILE A 170 12.41 -3.33 -9.73
C ILE A 170 13.88 -3.72 -9.62
N LEU A 171 14.42 -4.43 -10.60
CA LEU A 171 15.82 -4.88 -10.61
C LEU A 171 16.78 -3.71 -10.77
N GLY A 172 16.42 -2.71 -11.58
CA GLY A 172 17.20 -1.48 -11.76
C GLY A 172 17.37 -0.68 -10.46
N ALA A 173 16.42 -0.75 -9.55
CA ALA A 173 16.52 -0.09 -8.24
C ALA A 173 17.52 -0.76 -7.29
N GLN A 174 17.86 -2.03 -7.48
CA GLN A 174 18.78 -2.81 -6.62
C GLN A 174 18.42 -2.71 -5.12
N ALA A 175 17.14 -2.83 -4.79
CA ALA A 175 16.65 -2.67 -3.43
C ALA A 175 17.01 -3.89 -2.56
N ASN A 176 17.26 -3.68 -1.25
CA ASN A 176 17.42 -4.77 -0.29
C ASN A 176 16.07 -5.35 0.12
N VAL A 177 15.03 -4.50 0.15
CA VAL A 177 13.65 -4.87 0.45
C VAL A 177 12.70 -4.28 -0.60
N ILE A 178 11.74 -5.09 -1.05
CA ILE A 178 10.77 -4.74 -2.09
C ILE A 178 9.37 -5.04 -1.56
N CYS A 179 8.49 -4.03 -1.59
CA CYS A 179 7.10 -4.09 -1.18
C CYS A 179 6.22 -3.90 -2.41
N LEU A 180 5.52 -4.95 -2.86
CA LEU A 180 4.64 -4.88 -4.01
C LEU A 180 3.18 -5.01 -3.60
N GLN A 181 2.33 -4.19 -4.20
CA GLN A 181 0.88 -4.25 -4.06
C GLN A 181 0.28 -4.77 -5.36
N GLU A 182 -0.88 -5.39 -5.27
CA GLU A 182 -1.61 -6.01 -6.38
C GLU A 182 -0.87 -7.17 -7.07
N MET A 183 -0.02 -7.90 -6.34
CA MET A 183 0.57 -9.13 -6.88
C MET A 183 -0.51 -10.20 -7.00
N GLN A 184 -0.86 -10.58 -8.23
CA GLN A 184 -1.84 -11.61 -8.52
C GLN A 184 -1.25 -13.00 -8.24
N GLU A 185 -2.00 -13.83 -7.48
CA GLU A 185 -1.56 -15.16 -7.04
C GLU A 185 -1.14 -16.05 -8.20
N GLU A 186 -1.90 -16.04 -9.30
CA GLU A 186 -1.66 -16.84 -10.51
C GLU A 186 -0.31 -16.53 -11.17
N HIS A 187 0.16 -15.29 -11.05
CA HIS A 187 1.42 -14.81 -11.65
C HIS A 187 2.62 -14.84 -10.69
N LEU A 188 2.40 -15.23 -9.43
CA LEU A 188 3.40 -15.13 -8.39
C LEU A 188 4.67 -15.93 -8.71
N GLU A 189 4.52 -17.21 -9.07
CA GLU A 189 5.66 -18.09 -9.28
C GLU A 189 6.55 -17.63 -10.45
N GLU A 190 5.95 -17.30 -11.60
CA GLU A 190 6.72 -16.81 -12.75
C GLU A 190 7.39 -15.46 -12.51
N PHE A 191 6.80 -14.61 -11.64
CA PHE A 191 7.37 -13.33 -11.27
C PHE A 191 8.54 -13.47 -10.31
N LEU A 192 8.51 -14.49 -9.45
CA LEU A 192 9.55 -14.73 -8.43
C LEU A 192 10.82 -15.36 -9.00
N VAL A 193 10.79 -16.06 -10.14
CA VAL A 193 11.94 -16.77 -10.67
C VAL A 193 13.22 -15.89 -10.72
N PRO A 194 13.26 -14.74 -11.41
CA PRO A 194 14.47 -13.93 -11.50
C PRO A 194 14.88 -13.29 -10.15
N LEU A 195 13.92 -13.09 -9.24
CA LEU A 195 14.19 -12.51 -7.93
C LEU A 195 14.82 -13.55 -6.97
N ARG A 196 14.36 -14.81 -7.03
CA ARG A 196 14.96 -15.92 -6.26
C ARG A 196 16.41 -16.18 -6.71
N GLU A 197 16.69 -16.12 -8.01
CA GLU A 197 18.05 -16.25 -8.55
C GLU A 197 18.99 -15.17 -8.03
N LEU A 198 18.47 -13.99 -7.71
CA LEU A 198 19.21 -12.90 -7.08
C LEU A 198 19.27 -12.98 -5.55
N GLY A 199 18.77 -14.04 -4.94
CA GLY A 199 18.83 -14.28 -3.49
C GLY A 199 17.75 -13.59 -2.69
N TYR A 200 16.61 -13.23 -3.29
CA TYR A 200 15.46 -12.75 -2.55
C TYR A 200 14.64 -13.90 -1.97
N ASN A 201 14.32 -13.81 -0.68
CA ASN A 201 13.24 -14.54 -0.02
C ASN A 201 12.01 -13.65 0.06
N TYR A 202 10.83 -14.23 0.30
CA TYR A 202 9.58 -13.49 0.24
C TYR A 202 8.55 -13.92 1.28
N LEU A 203 7.61 -13.01 1.56
CA LEU A 203 6.34 -13.23 2.21
C LEU A 203 5.23 -12.80 1.24
N TYR A 204 4.16 -13.58 1.15
CA TYR A 204 2.98 -13.24 0.35
C TYR A 204 1.74 -13.31 1.23
N LYS A 205 0.86 -12.32 1.14
CA LYS A 205 -0.47 -12.32 1.76
C LYS A 205 -1.49 -11.90 0.73
N LYS A 206 -2.30 -12.86 0.32
CA LYS A 206 -3.47 -12.61 -0.54
C LYS A 206 -4.52 -11.82 0.24
N ARG A 207 -5.24 -10.92 -0.43
CA ARG A 207 -6.43 -10.27 0.12
C ARG A 207 -7.48 -11.32 0.47
N THR A 208 -8.34 -11.01 1.44
CA THR A 208 -9.38 -11.91 1.91
C THR A 208 -10.45 -12.20 0.85
N ASN A 209 -11.29 -13.19 1.12
CA ASN A 209 -12.39 -13.63 0.27
C ASN A 209 -11.93 -13.98 -1.17
N ASP A 210 -12.72 -13.64 -2.18
CA ASP A 210 -12.51 -14.02 -3.59
C ASP A 210 -11.50 -13.13 -4.34
N LYS A 211 -10.74 -12.28 -3.64
CA LYS A 211 -9.72 -11.44 -4.28
C LYS A 211 -8.58 -12.31 -4.81
N LYS A 212 -8.07 -11.96 -6.00
CA LYS A 212 -7.04 -12.75 -6.69
C LYS A 212 -5.63 -12.19 -6.52
N ASP A 213 -5.52 -11.01 -5.93
CA ASP A 213 -4.28 -10.29 -5.70
C ASP A 213 -3.97 -10.13 -4.22
N GLY A 214 -2.77 -9.67 -3.92
CA GLY A 214 -2.31 -9.46 -2.56
C GLY A 214 -1.04 -8.62 -2.49
N LEU A 215 -0.38 -8.71 -1.35
CA LEU A 215 0.89 -8.07 -1.08
C LEU A 215 2.03 -9.08 -1.21
N LEU A 216 3.12 -8.66 -1.86
CA LEU A 216 4.35 -9.42 -1.93
C LEU A 216 5.48 -8.60 -1.30
N PHE A 217 6.09 -9.13 -0.26
CA PHE A 217 7.22 -8.55 0.44
C PHE A 217 8.45 -9.42 0.18
N LEU A 218 9.53 -8.82 -0.38
CA LEU A 218 10.76 -9.53 -0.67
C LEU A 218 11.93 -8.87 0.06
N TYR A 219 12.91 -9.68 0.45
CA TYR A 219 14.13 -9.22 1.11
C TYR A 219 15.35 -10.05 0.68
N ARG A 220 16.52 -9.40 0.61
CA ARG A 220 17.80 -10.02 0.27
C ARG A 220 18.29 -10.92 1.42
N SER A 221 18.12 -12.23 1.28
CA SER A 221 18.47 -13.22 2.31
C SER A 221 19.99 -13.41 2.52
N ASP A 222 20.80 -12.94 1.59
CA ASP A 222 22.25 -12.85 1.76
C ASP A 222 22.68 -11.71 2.70
N GLN A 223 21.82 -10.71 2.93
CA GLN A 223 22.10 -9.51 3.72
C GLN A 223 21.22 -9.35 4.95
N LEU A 224 20.00 -9.85 4.91
CA LEU A 224 18.98 -9.68 5.94
C LEU A 224 18.45 -11.03 6.44
N ILE A 225 18.10 -11.09 7.72
CA ILE A 225 17.47 -12.22 8.39
C ILE A 225 16.06 -11.79 8.79
N LEU A 226 15.06 -12.60 8.44
CA LEU A 226 13.70 -12.43 8.94
C LEU A 226 13.64 -12.99 10.38
N ILE A 227 13.40 -12.13 11.35
CA ILE A 227 13.31 -12.46 12.77
C ILE A 227 11.89 -12.83 13.15
N ASP A 228 10.93 -12.02 12.69
CA ASP A 228 9.51 -12.17 12.99
C ASP A 228 8.68 -11.51 11.90
N TYR A 229 7.42 -11.93 11.72
CA TYR A 229 6.50 -11.29 10.80
C TYR A 229 5.03 -11.47 11.21
N ALA A 230 4.18 -10.57 10.70
CA ALA A 230 2.74 -10.75 10.71
C ALA A 230 2.15 -10.52 9.32
N LYS A 231 1.21 -11.38 8.92
CA LYS A 231 0.34 -11.20 7.76
C LYS A 231 -1.04 -10.80 8.28
N VAL A 232 -1.32 -9.51 8.22
CA VAL A 232 -2.46 -8.87 8.90
C VAL A 232 -3.67 -8.81 7.98
N GLU A 233 -4.80 -9.33 8.43
CA GLU A 233 -6.09 -9.11 7.79
C GLU A 233 -6.76 -7.88 8.38
N LEU A 234 -6.94 -6.85 7.55
CA LEU A 234 -7.66 -5.63 7.95
C LEU A 234 -9.18 -5.82 7.86
N TYR A 235 -9.62 -6.91 7.23
CA TYR A 235 -10.98 -7.39 7.26
C TYR A 235 -11.31 -7.96 8.65
N GLN A 236 -12.37 -7.44 9.27
CA GLN A 236 -12.86 -7.94 10.55
C GLN A 236 -14.35 -8.31 10.42
N SER A 237 -14.64 -9.60 10.59
CA SER A 237 -16.00 -10.11 10.46
C SER A 237 -16.95 -9.45 11.47
N GLY A 238 -18.15 -9.11 11.00
CA GLY A 238 -19.17 -8.48 11.85
C GLY A 238 -18.90 -7.01 12.21
N ILE A 239 -17.87 -6.37 11.61
CA ILE A 239 -17.61 -4.95 11.78
C ILE A 239 -17.79 -4.23 10.44
N GLU A 240 -18.89 -3.49 10.28
CA GLU A 240 -19.25 -2.83 9.02
C GLU A 240 -18.12 -1.95 8.47
N LEU A 241 -17.46 -1.19 9.32
CA LEU A 241 -16.35 -0.32 8.94
C LEU A 241 -15.19 -1.12 8.32
N LEU A 242 -14.90 -2.30 8.86
CA LEU A 242 -13.75 -3.13 8.51
C LEU A 242 -14.09 -4.33 7.61
N ASN A 243 -15.31 -4.39 7.08
CA ASN A 243 -15.73 -5.39 6.09
C ASN A 243 -15.14 -5.04 4.71
N ARG A 244 -13.81 -5.09 4.58
CA ARG A 244 -13.06 -4.77 3.34
C ARG A 244 -11.80 -5.64 3.27
N ASP A 245 -11.55 -6.23 2.10
CA ASP A 245 -10.56 -7.28 1.85
C ASP A 245 -9.10 -6.80 1.83
N ASN A 246 -8.78 -5.74 2.52
CA ASN A 246 -7.43 -5.20 2.57
C ASN A 246 -6.57 -5.95 3.60
N VAL A 247 -5.26 -5.99 3.35
CA VAL A 247 -4.29 -6.72 4.17
C VAL A 247 -3.02 -5.90 4.38
N GLY A 248 -2.20 -6.34 5.33
CA GLY A 248 -0.86 -5.83 5.60
C GLY A 248 0.16 -6.96 5.75
N ILE A 249 1.42 -6.67 5.48
CA ILE A 249 2.56 -7.51 5.87
C ILE A 249 3.49 -6.66 6.70
N ILE A 250 3.91 -7.18 7.85
CA ILE A 250 4.88 -6.55 8.73
C ILE A 250 6.02 -7.56 8.91
N ALA A 251 7.26 -7.13 8.73
CA ALA A 251 8.44 -7.97 8.87
C ALA A 251 9.47 -7.28 9.78
N LYS A 252 9.91 -7.98 10.82
CA LYS A 252 11.05 -7.61 11.65
C LYS A 252 12.30 -8.25 11.06
N LEU A 253 13.23 -7.43 10.64
CA LEU A 253 14.46 -7.84 9.99
C LEU A 253 15.68 -7.48 10.82
N ALA A 254 16.71 -8.32 10.75
CA ALA A 254 18.03 -8.04 11.28
C ALA A 254 19.07 -8.05 10.15
N VAL A 255 20.12 -7.26 10.29
CA VAL A 255 21.27 -7.28 9.37
C VAL A 255 22.10 -8.53 9.61
N LYS A 256 22.30 -9.38 8.60
CA LYS A 256 22.95 -10.68 8.75
C LYS A 256 24.38 -10.62 9.32
N LYS A 257 25.14 -9.57 8.93
CA LYS A 257 26.50 -9.34 9.43
C LYS A 257 26.56 -8.76 10.84
N ASN A 258 25.48 -8.08 11.28
CA ASN A 258 25.34 -7.53 12.61
C ASN A 258 23.87 -7.62 13.05
N PRO A 259 23.42 -8.75 13.65
CA PRO A 259 22.02 -8.98 14.03
C PRO A 259 21.46 -8.02 15.09
N GLU A 260 22.31 -7.23 15.73
CA GLU A 260 21.88 -6.17 16.66
C GLU A 260 21.30 -4.95 15.93
N ILE A 261 21.60 -4.81 14.64
CA ILE A 261 20.98 -3.81 13.77
C ILE A 261 19.66 -4.39 13.25
N GLN A 262 18.56 -3.97 13.83
CA GLN A 262 17.20 -4.45 13.52
C GLN A 262 16.30 -3.30 13.10
N LEU A 263 15.24 -3.63 12.35
CA LEU A 263 14.19 -2.69 11.98
C LEU A 263 12.88 -3.47 11.69
N VAL A 264 11.79 -2.73 11.64
CA VAL A 264 10.49 -3.23 11.17
C VAL A 264 10.13 -2.56 9.85
N ILE A 265 9.72 -3.36 8.86
CA ILE A 265 9.18 -2.86 7.60
C ILE A 265 7.78 -3.41 7.43
N ALA A 266 6.83 -2.50 7.21
CA ALA A 266 5.43 -2.83 6.96
C ALA A 266 5.00 -2.37 5.55
N THR A 267 4.14 -3.15 4.91
CA THR A 267 3.50 -2.75 3.66
C THR A 267 2.01 -3.03 3.70
N THR A 268 1.24 -2.17 3.03
CA THR A 268 -0.21 -2.30 2.94
C THR A 268 -0.73 -1.78 1.61
N HIS A 269 -1.98 -2.16 1.30
CA HIS A 269 -2.79 -1.55 0.26
C HIS A 269 -4.17 -1.28 0.86
N LEU A 270 -4.46 -0.01 1.19
CA LEU A 270 -5.71 0.39 1.85
C LEU A 270 -6.87 0.50 0.87
N LEU A 271 -8.09 0.66 1.40
CA LEU A 271 -9.31 0.75 0.61
C LEU A 271 -9.24 1.85 -0.46
N TYR A 272 -9.55 1.48 -1.71
CA TYR A 272 -9.58 2.40 -2.86
C TYR A 272 -10.66 3.48 -2.76
N ASN A 273 -11.88 3.18 -2.23
CA ASN A 273 -13.02 4.09 -2.30
C ASN A 273 -12.69 5.51 -1.78
N PRO A 274 -12.69 6.56 -2.63
CA PRO A 274 -12.25 7.90 -2.25
C PRO A 274 -13.15 8.59 -1.21
N ARG A 275 -14.37 8.08 -0.97
CA ARG A 275 -15.34 8.66 -0.02
C ARG A 275 -15.23 8.07 1.39
N ARG A 276 -14.42 7.00 1.57
CA ARG A 276 -14.39 6.21 2.80
C ARG A 276 -13.03 6.35 3.51
N HIS A 277 -12.69 7.57 3.88
CA HIS A 277 -11.50 7.84 4.70
C HIS A 277 -11.64 7.29 6.12
N ASP A 278 -12.86 7.17 6.63
CA ASP A 278 -13.19 6.50 7.90
C ASP A 278 -12.71 5.04 7.92
N VAL A 279 -12.95 4.29 6.85
CA VAL A 279 -12.45 2.91 6.71
C VAL A 279 -10.93 2.88 6.70
N ARG A 280 -10.27 3.74 5.91
CA ARG A 280 -8.81 3.80 5.88
C ARG A 280 -8.22 4.18 7.24
N LEU A 281 -8.89 5.04 8.01
CA LEU A 281 -8.45 5.40 9.36
C LEU A 281 -8.53 4.18 10.30
N GLY A 282 -9.63 3.42 10.29
CA GLY A 282 -9.76 2.18 11.06
C GLY A 282 -8.76 1.09 10.63
N GLN A 283 -8.55 0.93 9.32
CA GLN A 283 -7.53 0.03 8.79
C GLN A 283 -6.11 0.43 9.25
N THR A 284 -5.83 1.74 9.27
CA THR A 284 -4.54 2.27 9.74
C THR A 284 -4.38 2.03 11.25
N GLN A 285 -5.43 2.21 12.06
CA GLN A 285 -5.41 1.92 13.50
C GLN A 285 -5.03 0.45 13.76
N LEU A 286 -5.64 -0.50 13.05
CA LEU A 286 -5.31 -1.93 13.18
C LEU A 286 -3.86 -2.21 12.78
N LEU A 287 -3.43 -1.67 11.64
CA LEU A 287 -2.07 -1.90 11.12
C LEU A 287 -1.01 -1.34 12.07
N LEU A 288 -1.24 -0.13 12.60
CA LEU A 288 -0.30 0.50 13.54
C LEU A 288 -0.22 -0.25 14.86
N ALA A 289 -1.32 -0.87 15.34
CA ALA A 289 -1.30 -1.69 16.54
C ALA A 289 -0.43 -2.95 16.36
N GLU A 290 -0.48 -3.60 15.20
CA GLU A 290 0.40 -4.73 14.88
C GLU A 290 1.86 -4.29 14.68
N ILE A 291 2.09 -3.14 14.05
CA ILE A 291 3.44 -2.57 13.94
C ILE A 291 4.00 -2.28 15.34
N GLU A 292 3.19 -1.70 16.23
CA GLU A 292 3.59 -1.40 17.62
C GLU A 292 4.01 -2.66 18.36
N ARG A 293 3.23 -3.72 18.23
CA ARG A 293 3.51 -5.01 18.87
C ARG A 293 4.86 -5.59 18.44
N ILE A 294 5.15 -5.57 17.14
CA ILE A 294 6.37 -6.17 16.56
C ILE A 294 7.60 -5.27 16.75
N ALA A 295 7.41 -3.95 16.70
CA ALA A 295 8.51 -2.99 16.81
C ALA A 295 8.93 -2.70 18.25
N PHE A 296 8.12 -3.06 19.26
CA PHE A 296 8.40 -2.79 20.64
C PHE A 296 9.73 -3.42 21.10
N LEU A 297 10.54 -2.66 21.81
CA LEU A 297 11.79 -3.12 22.43
C LEU A 297 11.66 -3.25 23.94
N GLU A 298 11.39 -2.15 24.60
CA GLU A 298 11.36 -2.08 26.07
C GLU A 298 10.58 -0.86 26.56
N ASN A 299 10.16 -0.90 27.81
CA ASN A 299 9.67 0.27 28.53
C ASN A 299 10.83 0.94 29.25
N THR A 300 10.98 2.25 29.03
CA THR A 300 11.96 3.08 29.73
C THR A 300 11.27 4.06 30.66
N MET A 301 12.02 4.78 31.48
CA MET A 301 11.49 5.84 32.36
C MET A 301 10.84 6.99 31.57
N THR A 302 11.20 7.16 30.29
CA THR A 302 10.68 8.21 29.41
C THR A 302 9.59 7.72 28.45
N GLY A 303 9.21 6.44 28.50
CA GLY A 303 8.20 5.82 27.64
C GLY A 303 8.69 4.55 26.94
N ALA A 304 7.84 4.00 26.10
CA ALA A 304 8.16 2.82 25.31
C ALA A 304 9.17 3.17 24.20
N LYS A 305 10.10 2.26 23.96
CA LYS A 305 11.13 2.35 22.93
C LYS A 305 10.84 1.35 21.81
N TYR A 306 11.05 1.77 20.59
CA TYR A 306 10.73 0.98 19.39
C TYR A 306 11.93 0.84 18.48
N LEU A 307 11.92 -0.22 17.66
CA LEU A 307 12.83 -0.36 16.53
C LEU A 307 12.54 0.73 15.48
N PRO A 308 13.51 1.12 14.65
CA PRO A 308 13.24 1.92 13.46
C PRO A 308 12.19 1.26 12.56
N ILE A 309 11.29 2.06 11.98
CA ILE A 309 10.15 1.57 11.21
C ILE A 309 10.16 2.19 9.81
N ILE A 310 9.84 1.37 8.80
CA ILE A 310 9.44 1.82 7.46
C ILE A 310 8.03 1.29 7.20
N LEU A 311 7.12 2.20 6.84
CA LEU A 311 5.75 1.86 6.45
C LEU A 311 5.52 2.34 5.02
N ALA A 312 5.31 1.39 4.09
CA ALA A 312 5.23 1.67 2.66
C ALA A 312 3.99 1.03 2.03
N GLY A 313 3.55 1.54 0.88
CA GLY A 313 2.47 0.94 0.10
C GLY A 313 1.59 1.94 -0.62
N ASP A 314 0.47 1.43 -1.13
CA ASP A 314 -0.62 2.20 -1.70
C ASP A 314 -1.69 2.45 -0.63
N PHE A 315 -1.75 3.68 -0.15
CA PHE A 315 -2.69 4.09 0.89
C PHE A 315 -4.03 4.58 0.33
N ASN A 316 -4.12 4.75 -0.99
CA ASN A 316 -5.32 5.24 -1.67
C ASN A 316 -5.87 6.57 -1.10
N LEU A 317 -4.99 7.42 -0.62
CA LEU A 317 -5.30 8.74 -0.06
C LEU A 317 -4.30 9.78 -0.57
N GLN A 318 -4.73 11.03 -0.64
CA GLN A 318 -3.86 12.13 -1.05
C GLN A 318 -3.15 12.75 0.17
N PRO A 319 -1.99 13.42 -0.03
CA PRO A 319 -1.39 14.27 0.99
C PRO A 319 -2.46 15.24 1.53
N HIS A 320 -2.36 15.63 2.79
CA HIS A 320 -3.32 16.51 3.50
C HIS A 320 -4.65 15.87 3.93
N SER A 321 -4.93 14.60 3.56
CA SER A 321 -6.09 13.87 4.08
C SER A 321 -5.95 13.62 5.60
N GLY A 322 -7.09 13.41 6.29
CA GLY A 322 -7.06 13.15 7.73
C GLY A 322 -6.22 11.93 8.11
N VAL A 323 -6.23 10.87 7.30
CA VAL A 323 -5.39 9.68 7.55
C VAL A 323 -3.91 9.97 7.35
N TYR A 324 -3.53 10.75 6.33
CA TYR A 324 -2.15 11.18 6.14
C TYR A 324 -1.65 11.98 7.37
N LYS A 325 -2.46 12.95 7.82
CA LYS A 325 -2.14 13.73 9.02
C LYS A 325 -1.97 12.84 10.24
N PHE A 326 -2.89 11.89 10.44
CA PHE A 326 -2.78 10.94 11.54
C PHE A 326 -1.43 10.20 11.52
N ILE A 327 -1.01 9.66 10.38
CA ILE A 327 0.26 8.93 10.27
C ILE A 327 1.46 9.83 10.59
N VAL A 328 1.48 11.08 10.10
CA VAL A 328 2.65 11.98 10.24
C VAL A 328 2.66 12.74 11.55
N GLU A 329 1.48 13.21 12.00
CA GLU A 329 1.35 14.05 13.22
C GLU A 329 1.19 13.21 14.49
N GLY A 330 0.85 11.90 14.36
CA GLY A 330 0.69 10.98 15.48
C GLY A 330 -0.61 11.15 16.27
N VAL A 331 -1.48 12.10 15.86
CA VAL A 331 -2.76 12.38 16.52
C VAL A 331 -3.80 12.84 15.51
N PHE A 332 -5.05 12.37 15.68
CA PHE A 332 -6.17 12.81 14.84
C PHE A 332 -7.51 12.69 15.56
N GLU A 333 -8.18 13.81 15.75
CA GLU A 333 -9.55 13.86 16.25
C GLU A 333 -10.54 13.60 15.09
N TYR A 334 -11.27 12.51 15.13
CA TYR A 334 -12.25 12.10 14.12
C TYR A 334 -13.70 12.30 14.53
N GLN A 335 -14.00 12.44 15.83
CA GLN A 335 -15.32 12.71 16.34
C GLN A 335 -15.92 13.98 15.70
N GLY A 336 -17.18 13.90 15.28
CA GLY A 336 -17.84 15.03 14.63
C GLY A 336 -17.38 15.33 13.20
N ARG A 337 -16.55 14.46 12.59
CA ARG A 337 -16.20 14.54 11.17
C ARG A 337 -17.05 13.60 10.33
N GLY A 338 -17.21 13.88 9.05
CA GLY A 338 -17.87 12.98 8.11
C GLY A 338 -17.02 11.75 7.76
N LYS A 339 -17.55 10.81 6.96
CA LYS A 339 -16.83 9.61 6.47
C LYS A 339 -15.59 9.95 5.64
N ASN A 340 -15.53 11.15 5.05
CA ASN A 340 -14.35 11.70 4.37
C ASN A 340 -13.33 12.34 5.32
N LEU A 341 -13.57 12.32 6.64
CA LEU A 341 -12.79 12.94 7.71
C LEU A 341 -12.72 14.47 7.62
N GLU A 342 -13.61 15.08 6.88
CA GLU A 342 -13.77 16.52 6.84
C GLU A 342 -14.87 16.96 7.81
N ARG A 343 -14.85 18.21 8.26
CA ARG A 343 -15.95 18.82 9.00
C ARG A 343 -17.09 19.06 8.02
N THR A 344 -18.18 18.32 8.19
CA THR A 344 -19.37 18.40 7.33
C THR A 344 -20.60 18.59 8.19
N ASP A 345 -21.65 19.17 7.62
CA ASP A 345 -22.93 19.39 8.33
C ASP A 345 -23.82 18.13 8.40
N TYR A 346 -23.33 16.97 7.90
CA TYR A 346 -24.15 15.75 7.78
C TYR A 346 -23.38 14.49 8.17
N ARG A 347 -24.06 13.61 8.92
CA ARG A 347 -23.63 12.25 9.29
C ARG A 347 -22.21 12.18 9.86
N PHE A 348 -22.08 12.67 11.07
CA PHE A 348 -20.83 12.65 11.81
C PHE A 348 -20.45 11.25 12.26
N LEU A 349 -19.15 11.00 12.31
CA LEU A 349 -18.57 9.88 13.03
C LEU A 349 -18.82 10.08 14.54
N SER A 350 -19.13 8.97 15.22
CA SER A 350 -19.21 8.96 16.68
C SER A 350 -17.80 9.02 17.29
N ASN A 351 -17.73 8.93 18.59
CA ASN A 351 -16.47 8.79 19.33
C ASN A 351 -15.84 7.40 19.23
N SER A 352 -16.52 6.42 18.59
CA SER A 352 -16.03 5.06 18.37
C SER A 352 -15.82 4.82 16.88
N LEU A 353 -14.57 4.52 16.49
CA LEU A 353 -14.21 4.16 15.11
C LEU A 353 -14.28 2.64 14.91
N ILE A 354 -13.64 1.89 15.79
CA ILE A 354 -13.67 0.42 15.84
C ILE A 354 -14.19 -0.03 17.21
N PRO A 355 -14.90 -1.18 17.29
CA PRO A 355 -15.46 -1.62 18.56
C PRO A 355 -14.38 -2.07 19.53
N PRO A 356 -14.54 -1.81 20.85
CA PRO A 356 -13.59 -2.20 21.89
C PRO A 356 -13.30 -3.69 21.98
N ARG A 357 -14.20 -4.56 21.49
CA ARG A 357 -14.00 -6.02 21.45
C ARG A 357 -12.74 -6.45 20.65
N LEU A 358 -12.23 -5.62 19.74
CA LEU A 358 -10.96 -5.86 19.05
C LEU A 358 -9.76 -5.67 19.99
N CYS A 359 -9.98 -5.19 21.21
CA CYS A 359 -8.92 -4.94 22.19
C CYS A 359 -7.78 -4.05 21.66
N ILE A 360 -8.09 -3.11 20.77
CA ILE A 360 -7.15 -2.12 20.27
C ILE A 360 -7.53 -0.76 20.86
N THR A 361 -6.59 -0.15 21.57
CA THR A 361 -6.76 1.14 22.23
C THR A 361 -6.75 2.30 21.22
N ASP A 362 -7.21 3.47 21.65
CA ASP A 362 -7.11 4.69 20.85
C ASP A 362 -5.67 5.14 20.60
N ASN A 363 -4.69 4.57 21.32
CA ASN A 363 -3.25 4.75 21.07
C ASN A 363 -2.66 3.74 20.06
N CYS A 364 -3.50 3.04 19.30
CA CYS A 364 -3.06 2.01 18.36
C CYS A 364 -2.16 0.95 19.02
N GLN A 365 -2.61 0.40 20.14
CA GLN A 365 -1.90 -0.64 20.89
C GLN A 365 -2.86 -1.77 21.27
N HIS A 366 -2.37 -3.00 21.25
CA HIS A 366 -3.13 -4.14 21.75
C HIS A 366 -3.24 -4.12 23.27
N PHE A 367 -4.44 -4.00 23.79
CA PHE A 367 -4.72 -3.94 25.23
C PHE A 367 -4.12 -5.13 26.00
N ASN A 368 -4.31 -6.34 25.47
CA ASN A 368 -3.78 -7.54 26.11
C ASN A 368 -2.25 -7.62 26.09
N VAL A 369 -1.61 -7.14 25.03
CA VAL A 369 -0.14 -7.02 24.95
C VAL A 369 0.37 -6.05 25.99
N LEU A 370 -0.30 -4.91 26.15
CA LEU A 370 0.08 -3.92 27.18
C LEU A 370 0.00 -4.53 28.59
N LYS A 371 -1.10 -5.27 28.90
CA LYS A 371 -1.25 -5.96 30.19
C LYS A 371 -0.11 -6.95 30.44
N GLN A 372 0.25 -7.77 29.44
CA GLN A 372 1.35 -8.73 29.55
C GLN A 372 2.70 -8.04 29.77
N ARG A 373 3.00 -6.99 29.01
CA ARG A 373 4.25 -6.21 29.18
C ARG A 373 4.38 -5.60 30.57
N LEU A 374 3.29 -5.07 31.13
CA LEU A 374 3.29 -4.49 32.49
C LEU A 374 3.44 -5.53 33.59
N ARG A 375 3.08 -6.80 33.32
CA ARG A 375 3.31 -7.94 34.23
C ARG A 375 4.69 -8.57 34.04
N GLY A 376 5.50 -8.13 33.09
CA GLY A 376 6.76 -8.76 32.74
C GLY A 376 6.60 -10.10 32.01
N GLU A 377 5.44 -10.37 31.42
CA GLU A 377 5.14 -11.58 30.66
C GLU A 377 5.55 -11.42 29.20
N GLY A 378 5.89 -12.51 28.51
CA GLY A 378 6.12 -12.51 27.05
C GLY A 378 4.85 -12.15 26.27
N THR A 379 5.00 -11.38 25.19
CA THR A 379 3.87 -10.79 24.43
C THR A 379 3.70 -11.33 23.03
N ASP A 380 4.46 -12.34 22.63
CA ASP A 380 4.64 -12.76 21.25
C ASP A 380 3.41 -13.44 20.62
N LYS A 381 2.46 -13.85 21.46
CA LYS A 381 1.27 -14.63 21.03
C LYS A 381 -0.02 -13.82 20.90
N VAL A 382 0.00 -12.54 21.22
CA VAL A 382 -1.21 -11.69 21.15
C VAL A 382 -1.19 -10.92 19.86
N MET A 383 -2.18 -11.17 18.98
CA MET A 383 -2.34 -10.52 17.69
C MET A 383 -3.82 -10.37 17.33
N LEU A 384 -4.14 -9.73 16.22
CA LEU A 384 -5.49 -9.74 15.65
C LEU A 384 -5.93 -11.18 15.32
N GLU A 385 -7.18 -11.51 15.60
CA GLU A 385 -7.71 -12.87 15.49
C GLU A 385 -7.48 -13.51 14.11
N ASN A 386 -7.58 -12.73 13.03
CA ASN A 386 -7.42 -13.21 11.66
C ASN A 386 -6.02 -12.99 11.07
N SER A 387 -5.01 -12.75 11.90
CA SER A 387 -3.63 -12.53 11.43
C SER A 387 -2.79 -13.77 11.60
N GLU A 388 -1.93 -14.04 10.62
CA GLU A 388 -0.92 -15.10 10.69
C GLU A 388 0.38 -14.53 11.29
N HIS A 389 0.97 -15.25 12.22
CA HIS A 389 2.23 -14.92 12.85
C HIS A 389 3.22 -16.08 12.74
N HIS A 390 4.50 -15.78 12.59
CA HIS A 390 5.54 -16.80 12.62
C HIS A 390 5.85 -17.18 14.07
N ASN A 391 5.38 -18.35 14.50
CA ASN A 391 5.79 -18.93 15.77
C ASN A 391 7.01 -19.82 15.54
N VAL A 392 8.12 -19.49 16.15
CA VAL A 392 9.19 -20.46 16.41
C VAL A 392 8.67 -21.37 17.50
N ASP A 393 8.48 -22.65 17.17
CA ASP A 393 7.90 -23.71 17.98
C ASP A 393 7.90 -23.49 19.48
N THR A 394 6.73 -23.29 20.07
CA THR A 394 6.46 -23.67 21.47
C THR A 394 4.99 -24.01 21.64
N SER A 395 4.77 -25.19 22.15
CA SER A 395 3.57 -25.90 22.56
C SER A 395 2.36 -25.05 22.98
N GLU A 396 1.22 -25.54 22.53
CA GLU A 396 -0.15 -25.23 22.89
C GLU A 396 -0.39 -24.83 24.35
N ASN A 397 -0.87 -23.62 24.56
CA ASN A 397 -1.77 -23.29 25.64
C ASN A 397 -2.75 -22.24 25.12
N ASN A 398 -3.92 -22.72 24.68
CA ASN A 398 -5.11 -21.91 24.42
C ASN A 398 -5.64 -21.35 25.74
N SER A 399 -5.07 -20.26 26.23
CA SER A 399 -5.77 -19.41 27.17
C SER A 399 -6.66 -18.46 26.35
N SER A 400 -7.96 -18.66 26.39
CA SER A 400 -8.95 -17.73 25.86
C SER A 400 -8.64 -16.33 26.38
N ASN A 401 -8.16 -15.45 25.51
CA ASN A 401 -7.97 -14.02 25.81
C ASN A 401 -9.36 -13.38 25.94
N VAL A 402 -9.98 -13.52 27.12
CA VAL A 402 -11.24 -12.82 27.44
C VAL A 402 -10.90 -11.34 27.54
N CYS A 403 -11.36 -10.56 26.57
CA CYS A 403 -11.25 -9.12 26.61
C CYS A 403 -12.15 -8.58 27.74
N GLU A 404 -11.56 -7.98 28.76
CA GLU A 404 -12.29 -7.38 29.90
C GLU A 404 -12.97 -6.05 29.53
N VAL A 405 -12.76 -5.57 28.31
CA VAL A 405 -13.37 -4.34 27.80
C VAL A 405 -14.84 -4.59 27.51
N LYS A 406 -15.72 -3.69 27.90
CA LYS A 406 -17.16 -3.78 27.58
C LYS A 406 -17.32 -3.83 26.06
N THR A 407 -17.87 -4.95 25.58
CA THR A 407 -18.07 -5.21 24.16
C THR A 407 -19.17 -4.33 23.59
N ASP A 408 -18.94 -3.80 22.38
CA ASP A 408 -19.92 -3.11 21.53
C ASP A 408 -20.54 -1.82 22.09
N THR A 409 -19.94 -1.18 23.13
CA THR A 409 -20.36 0.16 23.54
C THR A 409 -19.64 1.23 22.72
N THR A 410 -20.35 2.33 22.41
CA THR A 410 -19.75 3.55 21.84
C THR A 410 -19.33 4.54 22.93
N ASP A 411 -19.49 4.15 24.21
CA ASP A 411 -19.19 5.01 25.33
C ASP A 411 -17.69 5.11 25.55
N PHE A 412 -17.23 6.31 25.85
CA PHE A 412 -15.83 6.55 26.24
C PHE A 412 -15.47 5.70 27.45
N GLN A 413 -14.36 4.99 27.36
CA GLN A 413 -13.84 4.15 28.42
C GLN A 413 -12.37 4.48 28.68
N THR A 414 -12.03 4.70 29.94
CA THR A 414 -10.65 4.77 30.41
C THR A 414 -10.41 3.56 31.33
N ILE A 415 -9.47 2.72 30.98
CA ILE A 415 -9.12 1.53 31.76
C ILE A 415 -7.73 1.70 32.35
N GLU A 416 -7.61 1.54 33.65
CA GLU A 416 -6.33 1.49 34.34
C GLU A 416 -5.79 0.07 34.29
N ILE A 417 -4.61 -0.09 33.70
CA ILE A 417 -3.97 -1.41 33.52
C ILE A 417 -3.00 -1.68 34.68
N ALA A 418 -2.29 -0.64 35.15
CA ALA A 418 -1.38 -0.68 36.28
C ALA A 418 -1.39 0.71 36.95
N HIS A 419 -0.72 0.81 38.11
CA HIS A 419 -0.61 2.09 38.81
C HIS A 419 -0.11 3.18 37.87
N ASP A 420 -0.92 4.22 37.66
CA ASP A 420 -0.67 5.36 36.77
C ASP A 420 -0.64 5.08 35.25
N TYR A 421 -0.92 3.85 34.79
CA TYR A 421 -0.99 3.54 33.37
C TYR A 421 -2.43 3.33 32.91
N ARG A 422 -2.95 4.27 32.14
CA ARG A 422 -4.33 4.28 31.64
C ARG A 422 -4.39 4.23 30.13
N VAL A 423 -5.37 3.53 29.60
CA VAL A 423 -5.65 3.45 28.16
C VAL A 423 -7.08 3.88 27.87
N ASN A 424 -7.30 4.44 26.70
CA ASN A 424 -8.58 4.93 26.26
C ASN A 424 -9.15 4.09 25.11
N PHE A 425 -10.47 3.93 25.13
CA PHE A 425 -11.28 3.43 24.03
C PHE A 425 -12.40 4.41 23.76
N CYS A 426 -12.80 4.55 22.51
CA CYS A 426 -13.93 5.38 22.11
C CYS A 426 -13.81 6.85 22.54
N SER A 427 -12.60 7.40 22.51
CA SER A 427 -12.37 8.83 22.87
C SER A 427 -12.69 9.80 21.72
N GLY A 428 -12.94 9.31 20.51
CA GLY A 428 -13.10 10.15 19.33
C GLY A 428 -11.79 10.69 18.75
N THR A 429 -10.65 10.33 19.35
CA THR A 429 -9.31 10.74 18.95
C THR A 429 -8.39 9.53 18.90
N LEU A 430 -7.67 9.35 17.81
CA LEU A 430 -6.60 8.36 17.71
C LEU A 430 -5.24 9.00 17.94
N THR A 431 -4.34 8.24 18.55
CA THR A 431 -2.92 8.57 18.65
C THR A 431 -2.06 7.34 18.33
N HIS A 432 -0.78 7.53 18.08
CA HIS A 432 0.19 6.44 18.00
C HIS A 432 1.57 6.94 18.47
N PRO A 433 2.46 6.04 18.94
CA PRO A 433 3.73 6.43 19.54
C PRO A 433 4.84 6.74 18.54
N PHE A 434 4.60 6.64 17.24
CA PHE A 434 5.62 6.75 16.22
C PHE A 434 5.76 8.19 15.70
N HIS A 435 6.98 8.54 15.25
CA HIS A 435 7.30 9.83 14.63
C HIS A 435 7.62 9.60 13.15
N PHE A 436 6.59 9.45 12.33
CA PHE A 436 6.77 9.20 10.91
C PHE A 436 7.08 10.47 10.12
N ASN A 437 8.08 10.34 9.25
CA ASN A 437 8.37 11.30 8.18
C ASN A 437 8.01 10.67 6.84
N SER A 438 7.54 11.46 5.88
CA SER A 438 7.41 10.99 4.50
C SER A 438 8.72 11.15 3.75
N VAL A 439 9.10 10.15 2.95
CA VAL A 439 10.28 10.21 2.07
C VAL A 439 10.13 11.32 1.02
N TYR A 440 8.93 11.48 0.47
CA TYR A 440 8.61 12.45 -0.56
C TYR A 440 7.92 13.67 0.04
N LYS A 441 8.20 14.84 -0.50
CA LYS A 441 7.62 16.11 -0.04
C LYS A 441 6.25 16.41 -0.64
N HIS A 442 5.84 15.65 -1.66
CA HIS A 442 4.59 15.78 -2.43
C HIS A 442 4.47 17.05 -3.26
N GLN A 443 5.41 17.96 -3.13
CA GLN A 443 5.56 19.15 -3.95
C GLN A 443 7.03 19.43 -4.19
N ASN A 444 7.39 19.88 -5.39
CA ASN A 444 8.73 20.36 -5.65
C ASN A 444 8.92 21.81 -5.10
N CYS A 445 10.12 22.36 -5.27
CA CYS A 445 10.46 23.72 -4.80
C CYS A 445 9.65 24.84 -5.49
N HIS A 446 8.92 24.53 -6.58
CA HIS A 446 8.06 25.46 -7.30
C HIS A 446 6.57 25.28 -6.94
N GLY A 447 6.25 24.40 -5.98
CA GLY A 447 4.87 24.11 -5.56
C GLY A 447 4.10 23.18 -6.50
N GLU A 448 4.77 22.59 -7.53
CA GLU A 448 4.13 21.61 -8.39
C GLU A 448 3.98 20.27 -7.67
N GLN A 449 2.80 19.67 -7.78
CA GLN A 449 2.47 18.39 -7.13
C GLN A 449 3.23 17.24 -7.76
N GLU A 450 3.90 16.44 -6.93
CA GLU A 450 4.40 15.10 -7.30
C GLU A 450 3.23 14.14 -7.53
N ALA A 451 3.45 13.09 -8.31
CA ALA A 451 2.40 12.13 -8.60
C ALA A 451 2.92 10.70 -8.65
N THR A 452 2.10 9.77 -8.15
CA THR A 452 2.40 8.34 -8.16
C THR A 452 1.47 7.53 -9.06
N THR A 453 0.28 8.05 -9.38
CA THR A 453 -0.68 7.35 -10.26
C THR A 453 -1.53 8.31 -11.08
N ASN A 454 -2.16 7.79 -12.14
CA ASN A 454 -3.09 8.54 -12.98
C ASN A 454 -4.52 7.98 -12.89
N GLN A 455 -5.37 8.64 -12.14
CA GLN A 455 -6.80 8.35 -12.02
C GLN A 455 -7.66 9.41 -12.74
N GLY A 456 -7.37 9.68 -14.02
CA GLY A 456 -7.95 10.78 -14.79
C GLY A 456 -7.23 12.11 -14.59
N LYS A 457 -6.51 12.25 -13.50
CA LYS A 457 -5.49 13.26 -13.20
C LYS A 457 -4.35 12.58 -12.44
N TRP A 458 -3.16 13.13 -12.55
CA TRP A 458 -2.01 12.67 -11.77
C TRP A 458 -2.17 13.08 -10.31
N ILE A 459 -2.03 12.12 -9.40
CA ILE A 459 -2.16 12.30 -7.95
C ILE A 459 -1.15 11.42 -7.21
N THR A 460 -0.88 11.74 -5.95
CA THR A 460 -0.07 10.93 -5.04
C THR A 460 -0.99 10.12 -4.13
N VAL A 461 -0.82 8.79 -4.11
CA VAL A 461 -1.52 7.84 -3.23
C VAL A 461 -0.59 6.79 -2.62
N ASP A 462 0.63 6.67 -3.14
CA ASP A 462 1.67 5.76 -2.67
C ASP A 462 2.66 6.52 -1.81
N TYR A 463 3.14 5.88 -0.74
CA TYR A 463 4.03 6.50 0.25
C TYR A 463 5.08 5.52 0.76
N ILE A 464 6.21 6.08 1.20
CA ILE A 464 7.18 5.47 2.10
C ILE A 464 7.31 6.41 3.30
N PHE A 465 6.78 5.99 4.44
CA PHE A 465 6.97 6.66 5.73
C PHE A 465 8.10 5.97 6.49
N TYR A 466 8.82 6.72 7.31
CA TYR A 466 9.92 6.18 8.12
C TYR A 466 10.06 6.91 9.46
N SER A 467 10.53 6.19 10.47
CA SER A 467 10.91 6.75 11.78
C SER A 467 12.31 6.29 12.19
N ASP A 468 13.03 7.11 12.90
CA ASP A 468 14.34 6.82 13.51
C ASP A 468 15.41 6.29 12.53
N LEU A 469 15.36 6.77 11.29
CA LEU A 469 16.28 6.43 10.21
C LEU A 469 16.85 7.71 9.57
N GLU A 470 18.08 7.62 9.07
CA GLU A 470 18.70 8.68 8.27
C GLU A 470 18.42 8.42 6.79
N LEU A 471 17.65 9.30 6.13
CA LEU A 471 17.38 9.26 4.70
C LEU A 471 18.59 9.78 3.91
N LEU A 472 19.12 8.97 3.00
CA LEU A 472 20.32 9.28 2.21
C LEU A 472 20.01 9.64 0.76
N GLU A 473 19.15 8.86 0.11
CA GLU A 473 18.77 9.03 -1.29
C GLU A 473 17.30 8.74 -1.50
N VAL A 474 16.72 9.34 -2.52
CA VAL A 474 15.37 9.07 -2.99
C VAL A 474 15.37 8.88 -4.51
N TYR A 475 14.60 7.91 -4.98
CA TYR A 475 14.32 7.75 -6.41
C TYR A 475 13.30 8.78 -6.82
N ASP A 476 13.71 9.75 -7.67
CA ASP A 476 12.96 10.96 -7.97
C ASP A 476 11.52 10.66 -8.43
N LEU A 477 10.59 11.44 -7.95
CA LEU A 477 9.18 11.34 -8.31
C LEU A 477 8.79 12.54 -9.18
N PRO A 478 8.35 12.30 -10.43
CA PRO A 478 8.03 13.40 -11.33
C PRO A 478 6.78 14.16 -10.87
N THR A 479 6.72 15.45 -11.19
CA THR A 479 5.51 16.23 -10.98
C THR A 479 4.41 15.83 -11.96
N ALA A 480 3.16 16.11 -11.61
CA ALA A 480 2.01 15.88 -12.49
C ALA A 480 2.19 16.52 -13.87
N THR A 481 2.83 17.70 -13.93
CA THR A 481 3.15 18.41 -15.18
C THR A 481 4.13 17.58 -16.03
N ARG A 482 5.20 17.07 -15.44
CA ARG A 482 6.18 16.23 -16.15
C ARG A 482 5.54 14.89 -16.60
N CYS A 483 4.72 14.28 -15.78
CA CYS A 483 4.00 13.04 -16.11
C CYS A 483 3.09 13.20 -17.34
N ASN A 484 2.51 14.37 -17.56
CA ASN A 484 1.67 14.64 -18.72
C ASN A 484 2.43 14.61 -20.07
N THR A 485 3.76 14.58 -20.05
CA THR A 485 4.58 14.45 -21.27
C THR A 485 4.75 13.01 -21.72
N LEU A 486 4.34 12.04 -20.87
CA LEU A 486 4.31 10.61 -21.19
C LEU A 486 2.94 10.21 -21.76
N PRO A 487 2.88 9.15 -22.57
CA PRO A 487 1.62 8.47 -22.85
C PRO A 487 0.96 7.99 -21.55
N THR A 488 -0.36 7.77 -21.60
CA THR A 488 -1.07 7.19 -20.44
C THR A 488 -0.45 5.84 -20.03
N ILE A 489 -0.22 5.67 -18.73
CA ILE A 489 0.31 4.43 -18.14
C ILE A 489 -0.82 3.47 -17.72
N PRO A 490 -0.64 2.13 -17.87
CA PRO A 490 0.52 1.43 -18.41
C PRO A 490 0.77 1.69 -19.90
N ASN A 491 2.06 1.68 -20.30
CA ASN A 491 2.49 1.83 -21.69
C ASN A 491 3.78 1.01 -21.91
N PHE A 492 4.44 1.13 -23.07
CA PHE A 492 5.68 0.39 -23.34
C PHE A 492 6.92 0.86 -22.54
N ALA A 493 6.82 1.93 -21.78
CA ALA A 493 7.88 2.40 -20.90
C ALA A 493 7.61 2.12 -19.41
N VAL A 494 6.33 2.06 -19.01
CA VAL A 494 5.89 1.90 -17.62
C VAL A 494 4.86 0.77 -17.55
N GLY A 495 5.17 -0.29 -16.82
CA GLY A 495 4.37 -1.51 -16.75
C GLY A 495 3.16 -1.46 -15.79
N SER A 496 2.97 -0.38 -15.04
CA SER A 496 1.87 -0.16 -14.09
C SER A 496 1.17 1.17 -14.35
N ASP A 497 -0.02 1.35 -13.82
CA ASP A 497 -0.70 2.65 -13.70
C ASP A 497 -0.26 3.45 -12.46
N HIS A 498 0.71 2.90 -11.71
CA HIS A 498 1.45 3.57 -10.65
C HIS A 498 2.93 3.75 -11.03
N LEU A 499 3.62 4.66 -10.34
CA LEU A 499 5.06 4.86 -10.40
C LEU A 499 5.73 4.25 -9.18
N CYS A 500 6.84 3.57 -9.39
CA CYS A 500 7.64 2.95 -8.34
C CYS A 500 8.22 4.00 -7.39
N LEU A 501 8.17 3.77 -6.08
CA LEU A 501 8.84 4.56 -5.05
C LEU A 501 10.05 3.81 -4.52
N ALA A 502 11.17 4.51 -4.29
CA ALA A 502 12.30 3.90 -3.62
C ALA A 502 13.14 4.93 -2.84
N ALA A 503 13.75 4.48 -1.76
CA ALA A 503 14.60 5.31 -0.90
C ALA A 503 15.73 4.49 -0.29
N THR A 504 16.83 5.17 0.01
CA THR A 504 18.01 4.59 0.68
C THR A 504 18.17 5.23 2.05
N PHE A 505 18.30 4.38 3.06
CA PHE A 505 18.42 4.76 4.47
C PHE A 505 19.74 4.25 5.05
N LYS A 506 20.22 4.93 6.10
CA LYS A 506 21.29 4.44 6.96
C LYS A 506 20.68 3.93 8.27
N LEU A 507 20.83 2.64 8.51
CA LEU A 507 20.52 1.99 9.77
C LEU A 507 21.75 2.02 10.65
N ARG A 508 21.55 2.28 11.94
CA ARG A 508 22.62 2.21 12.95
C ARG A 508 22.21 1.23 14.03
N LYS A 509 23.21 0.66 14.71
CA LYS A 509 22.95 -0.07 15.96
C LYS A 509 22.19 0.87 16.92
N SER A 510 21.06 0.38 17.43
CA SER A 510 20.34 1.11 18.49
C SER A 510 21.28 1.30 19.66
N LYS A 511 21.48 2.52 20.11
CA LYS A 511 22.16 2.75 21.38
C LYS A 511 21.20 2.30 22.48
N LEU A 512 21.50 1.12 23.05
CA LEU A 512 20.85 0.64 24.28
C LEU A 512 21.12 1.58 25.43
#